data_ce4a3c580ff477568c89a604d0a00289
#
_entry.id   ce4a3c580ff477568c89a604d0a00289
#
_cell.length_a   1.000
_cell.length_b   1.000
_cell.length_c   1.000
_cell.angle_alpha   90.00
_cell.angle_beta   90.00
_cell.angle_gamma   90.00
#
_symmetry.space_group_name_H-M   'P 1'
#
loop_
_entity.id
_entity.type
_entity.pdbx_description
1 polymer ?
#
loop_
_entity_poly.entity_id
_entity_poly.type
_entity_poly.pdbx_seq_one_letter_code
_entity_poly.pdbx_strand_id
1 'polypeptide(L)'
;MTTATFTPTSDVVAQATAAGFFPGRHTVDVTEVTKLADGVYRTTFRDAYVAKHAKPAQFVNLFSHDPMKLLPRPFGVSEVDGDLVSVIFAVVGEGTAEFAGMAEGERIDVLGPLGRPFSVKQPADYLLVGGGLGVPPLIYAAQ
;
A
#
# COMPACT_ATOMS: atom_id res chain seq x y z
N MET A 1 -43.19 6.72 9.27
CA MET A 1 -41.97 5.92 9.53
C MET A 1 -41.16 5.87 8.26
N THR A 2 -40.05 6.58 8.21
CA THR A 2 -39.18 6.57 7.04
C THR A 2 -38.32 5.33 7.11
N THR A 3 -38.52 4.37 6.23
CA THR A 3 -37.73 3.16 6.14
C THR A 3 -36.35 3.57 5.64
N ALA A 4 -35.34 3.50 6.51
CA ALA A 4 -33.97 3.71 6.09
C ALA A 4 -33.58 2.59 5.10
N THR A 5 -33.43 2.94 3.83
CA THR A 5 -32.97 2.00 2.80
C THR A 5 -31.47 1.78 3.01
N PHE A 6 -31.08 0.56 3.38
CA PHE A 6 -29.66 0.20 3.49
C PHE A 6 -29.06 0.22 2.09
N THR A 7 -28.07 1.09 1.88
CA THR A 7 -27.30 1.12 0.65
C THR A 7 -26.14 0.13 0.77
N PRO A 8 -26.01 -0.85 -0.13
CA PRO A 8 -24.88 -1.78 -0.10
C PRO A 8 -23.54 -1.06 -0.13
N THR A 9 -22.55 -1.56 0.61
CA THR A 9 -21.21 -0.96 0.72
C THR A 9 -20.54 -0.76 -0.64
N SER A 10 -20.78 -1.66 -1.60
CA SER A 10 -20.27 -1.55 -2.98
C SER A 10 -20.77 -0.29 -3.69
N ASP A 11 -22.02 0.11 -3.49
CA ASP A 11 -22.61 1.29 -4.14
C ASP A 11 -22.04 2.58 -3.55
N VAL A 12 -21.79 2.60 -2.23
CA VAL A 12 -21.18 3.74 -1.54
C VAL A 12 -19.75 3.96 -2.02
N VAL A 13 -18.97 2.89 -2.17
CA VAL A 13 -17.60 2.97 -2.70
C VAL A 13 -17.60 3.45 -4.14
N ALA A 14 -18.46 2.92 -4.99
CA ALA A 14 -18.59 3.35 -6.39
C ALA A 14 -18.99 4.83 -6.51
N GLN A 15 -19.93 5.29 -5.70
CA GLN A 15 -20.34 6.69 -5.66
C GLN A 15 -19.23 7.62 -5.17
N ALA A 16 -18.50 7.22 -4.11
CA ALA A 16 -17.38 7.97 -3.60
C ALA A 16 -16.25 8.10 -4.65
N THR A 17 -15.92 7.02 -5.34
CA THR A 17 -14.93 7.01 -6.43
C THR A 17 -15.36 7.91 -7.58
N ALA A 18 -16.62 7.84 -8.00
CA ALA A 18 -17.17 8.71 -9.05
C ALA A 18 -17.16 10.19 -8.66
N ALA A 19 -17.29 10.49 -7.37
CA ALA A 19 -17.18 11.85 -6.83
C ALA A 19 -15.72 12.31 -6.60
N GLY A 20 -14.73 11.50 -6.98
CA GLY A 20 -13.30 11.81 -6.83
C GLY A 20 -12.76 11.57 -5.43
N PHE A 21 -13.54 10.91 -4.58
CA PHE A 21 -13.05 10.47 -3.28
C PHE A 21 -12.19 9.22 -3.42
N PHE A 22 -11.37 9.02 -2.42
CA PHE A 22 -10.47 7.90 -2.27
C PHE A 22 -11.24 6.56 -2.35
N PRO A 23 -10.84 5.60 -3.20
CA PRO A 23 -11.42 4.27 -3.16
C PRO A 23 -11.14 3.64 -1.80
N GLY A 24 -12.11 2.99 -1.22
CA GLY A 24 -11.92 2.23 0.01
C GLY A 24 -10.95 1.06 -0.19
N ARG A 25 -11.00 0.08 0.71
CA ARG A 25 -10.30 -1.19 0.52
C ARG A 25 -10.69 -1.82 -0.81
N HIS A 26 -9.72 -2.16 -1.62
CA HIS A 26 -9.92 -2.77 -2.95
C HIS A 26 -8.86 -3.85 -3.19
N THR A 27 -9.11 -4.72 -4.14
CA THR A 27 -8.26 -5.87 -4.44
C THR A 27 -7.44 -5.61 -5.68
N VAL A 28 -6.14 -5.91 -5.63
CA VAL A 28 -5.18 -5.74 -6.70
C VAL A 28 -4.38 -7.02 -6.93
N ASP A 29 -3.69 -7.11 -8.08
CA ASP A 29 -2.87 -8.26 -8.42
C ASP A 29 -1.43 -8.05 -7.97
N VAL A 30 -0.85 -9.04 -7.28
CA VAL A 30 0.58 -9.11 -6.98
C VAL A 30 1.32 -9.44 -8.27
N THR A 31 2.32 -8.64 -8.61
CA THR A 31 3.12 -8.85 -9.83
C THR A 31 4.47 -9.47 -9.53
N GLU A 32 5.01 -9.26 -8.34
CA GLU A 32 6.30 -9.81 -7.94
C GLU A 32 6.44 -9.86 -6.42
N VAL A 33 7.07 -10.92 -5.92
CA VAL A 33 7.59 -10.99 -4.55
C VAL A 33 9.05 -11.39 -4.60
N THR A 34 9.93 -10.51 -4.13
CA THR A 34 11.38 -10.71 -4.17
C THR A 34 11.97 -10.74 -2.78
N LYS A 35 12.75 -11.80 -2.44
CA LYS A 35 13.55 -11.82 -1.20
C LYS A 35 14.77 -10.93 -1.38
N LEU A 36 14.88 -9.85 -0.59
CA LEU A 36 16.01 -8.92 -0.62
C LEU A 36 17.13 -9.32 0.32
N ALA A 37 16.78 -9.85 1.49
CA ALA A 37 17.69 -10.34 2.50
C ALA A 37 17.00 -11.42 3.34
N ASP A 38 17.68 -11.97 4.32
CA ASP A 38 17.05 -12.94 5.22
C ASP A 38 15.91 -12.29 6.01
N GLY A 39 14.71 -12.83 5.86
CA GLY A 39 13.48 -12.30 6.44
C GLY A 39 13.00 -10.96 5.87
N VAL A 40 13.62 -10.39 4.82
CA VAL A 40 13.22 -9.12 4.21
C VAL A 40 12.76 -9.33 2.77
N TYR A 41 11.59 -8.83 2.45
CA TYR A 41 10.95 -9.01 1.15
C TYR A 41 10.46 -7.69 0.56
N ARG A 42 10.45 -7.62 -0.77
CA ARG A 42 9.73 -6.61 -1.55
C ARG A 42 8.54 -7.29 -2.21
N THR A 43 7.36 -6.71 -2.02
CA THR A 43 6.15 -7.09 -2.76
C THR A 43 5.76 -5.95 -3.66
N THR A 44 5.59 -6.24 -4.95
CA THR A 44 5.11 -5.30 -5.96
C THR A 44 3.73 -5.74 -6.42
N PHE A 45 2.80 -4.79 -6.53
CA PHE A 45 1.44 -5.02 -6.98
C PHE A 45 0.99 -3.91 -7.93
N ARG A 46 0.00 -4.21 -8.75
CA ARG A 46 -0.54 -3.29 -9.74
C ARG A 46 -1.70 -2.50 -9.16
N ASP A 47 -1.50 -1.21 -8.94
CA ASP A 47 -2.52 -0.32 -8.40
C ASP A 47 -2.38 1.09 -9.00
N ALA A 48 -3.08 1.34 -10.09
CA ALA A 48 -3.03 2.62 -10.80
C ALA A 48 -3.50 3.80 -9.93
N TYR A 49 -4.40 3.58 -8.96
CA TYR A 49 -4.85 4.64 -8.08
C TYR A 49 -3.78 5.03 -7.06
N VAL A 50 -3.23 4.05 -6.34
CA VAL A 50 -2.15 4.31 -5.38
C VAL A 50 -0.94 4.88 -6.10
N ALA A 51 -0.54 4.31 -7.24
CA ALA A 51 0.59 4.80 -8.03
C ALA A 51 0.45 6.26 -8.43
N LYS A 52 -0.75 6.68 -8.84
CA LYS A 52 -1.03 8.06 -9.25
C LYS A 52 -1.04 9.05 -8.09
N HIS A 53 -1.48 8.63 -6.90
CA HIS A 53 -1.80 9.53 -5.79
C HIS A 53 -0.83 9.43 -4.61
N ALA A 54 -0.06 8.35 -4.50
CA ALA A 54 0.94 8.21 -3.45
C ALA A 54 2.04 9.26 -3.59
N LYS A 55 2.53 9.70 -2.45
CA LYS A 55 3.66 10.63 -2.33
C LYS A 55 4.65 10.07 -1.30
N PRO A 56 5.92 10.45 -1.37
CA PRO A 56 6.94 10.03 -0.41
C PRO A 56 6.50 10.19 1.05
N ALA A 57 6.79 9.21 1.88
CA ALA A 57 6.38 9.02 3.28
C ALA A 57 4.93 8.56 3.50
N GLN A 58 4.13 8.39 2.46
CA GLN A 58 2.83 7.75 2.60
C GLN A 58 2.96 6.22 2.60
N PHE A 59 1.92 5.56 3.08
CA PHE A 59 1.87 4.12 3.25
C PHE A 59 0.56 3.53 2.72
N VAL A 60 0.53 2.23 2.59
CA VAL A 60 -0.66 1.43 2.31
C VAL A 60 -0.90 0.41 3.42
N ASN A 61 -2.14 0.09 3.68
CA ASN A 61 -2.53 -1.05 4.49
C ASN A 61 -2.76 -2.26 3.59
N LEU A 62 -2.06 -3.36 3.86
CA LEU A 62 -2.32 -4.66 3.24
C LEU A 62 -3.13 -5.54 4.19
N PHE A 63 -4.10 -6.27 3.66
CA PHE A 63 -5.01 -7.11 4.43
C PHE A 63 -4.74 -8.58 4.14
N SER A 64 -4.69 -9.37 5.21
CA SER A 64 -4.60 -10.83 5.12
C SER A 64 -5.89 -11.43 4.53
N HIS A 65 -5.77 -12.54 3.82
CA HIS A 65 -6.91 -13.33 3.38
C HIS A 65 -7.46 -14.23 4.51
N ASP A 66 -6.71 -14.41 5.58
CA ASP A 66 -7.16 -15.15 6.76
C ASP A 66 -8.18 -14.29 7.55
N PRO A 67 -9.46 -14.72 7.63
CA PRO A 67 -10.49 -13.98 8.33
C PRO A 67 -10.25 -13.84 9.83
N MET A 68 -9.33 -14.61 10.40
CA MET A 68 -8.92 -14.48 11.81
C MET A 68 -7.88 -13.39 12.02
N LYS A 69 -7.23 -12.92 10.95
CA LYS A 69 -6.23 -11.84 11.00
C LYS A 69 -6.86 -10.49 10.66
N LEU A 70 -7.63 -9.97 11.60
CA LEU A 70 -8.50 -8.80 11.40
C LEU A 70 -7.75 -7.48 11.11
N LEU A 71 -6.54 -7.32 11.63
CA LEU A 71 -5.81 -6.06 11.51
C LEU A 71 -5.01 -6.00 10.20
N PRO A 72 -5.09 -4.87 9.48
CA PRO A 72 -4.20 -4.63 8.33
C PRO A 72 -2.76 -4.41 8.79
N ARG A 73 -1.82 -4.57 7.85
CA ARG A 73 -0.39 -4.27 8.05
C ARG A 73 -0.03 -3.04 7.25
N PRO A 74 0.40 -1.96 7.93
CA PRO A 74 0.83 -0.74 7.26
C PRO A 74 2.26 -0.90 6.72
N PHE A 75 2.45 -0.59 5.45
CA PHE A 75 3.76 -0.58 4.79
C PHE A 75 3.97 0.72 4.04
N GLY A 76 5.10 1.40 4.31
CA GLY A 76 5.52 2.56 3.54
C GLY A 76 5.69 2.21 2.06
N VAL A 77 5.17 3.06 1.17
CA VAL A 77 5.44 2.94 -0.26
C VAL A 77 6.94 3.19 -0.47
N SER A 78 7.63 2.21 -1.06
CA SER A 78 9.08 2.27 -1.30
C SER A 78 9.41 2.71 -2.72
N GLU A 79 8.51 2.46 -3.67
CA GLU A 79 8.74 2.76 -5.08
C GLU A 79 7.40 2.81 -5.83
N VAL A 80 7.34 3.65 -6.85
CA VAL A 80 6.26 3.69 -7.84
C VAL A 80 6.87 3.72 -9.23
N ASP A 81 6.47 2.77 -10.09
CA ASP A 81 6.87 2.71 -11.50
C ASP A 81 5.65 2.44 -12.38
N GLY A 82 5.24 3.45 -13.15
CA GLY A 82 4.01 3.39 -13.93
C GLY A 82 2.78 3.18 -13.04
N ASP A 83 2.14 2.02 -13.13
CA ASP A 83 1.01 1.60 -12.30
C ASP A 83 1.39 0.57 -11.22
N LEU A 84 2.69 0.30 -11.09
CA LEU A 84 3.24 -0.61 -10.10
C LEU A 84 3.62 0.12 -8.83
N VAL A 85 3.28 -0.49 -7.70
CA VAL A 85 3.59 0.00 -6.36
C VAL A 85 4.36 -1.06 -5.61
N SER A 86 5.48 -0.70 -5.00
CA SER A 86 6.30 -1.60 -4.21
C SER A 86 6.31 -1.21 -2.74
N VAL A 87 6.31 -2.22 -1.89
CA VAL A 87 6.52 -2.10 -0.44
C VAL A 87 7.62 -3.07 -0.01
N ILE A 88 8.44 -2.67 0.98
CA ILE A 88 9.50 -3.51 1.54
C ILE A 88 9.22 -3.72 3.03
N PHE A 89 9.30 -4.95 3.50
CA PHE A 89 9.00 -5.31 4.87
C PHE A 89 9.83 -6.49 5.37
N ALA A 90 9.94 -6.60 6.69
CA ALA A 90 10.46 -7.80 7.34
C ALA A 90 9.32 -8.76 7.74
N VAL A 91 9.60 -10.05 7.69
CA VAL A 91 8.73 -11.08 8.24
C VAL A 91 8.88 -11.09 9.76
N VAL A 92 7.85 -10.60 10.45
CA VAL A 92 7.83 -10.49 11.92
C VAL A 92 6.65 -11.28 12.54
N GLY A 93 5.85 -11.94 11.73
CA GLY A 93 4.72 -12.72 12.16
C GLY A 93 3.95 -13.32 10.99
N GLU A 94 2.90 -14.07 11.28
CA GLU A 94 2.14 -14.84 10.29
C GLU A 94 1.56 -14.00 9.14
N GLY A 95 1.09 -12.77 9.41
CA GLY A 95 0.55 -11.91 8.37
C GLY A 95 1.61 -11.41 7.40
N THR A 96 2.82 -11.08 7.87
CA THR A 96 3.94 -10.71 7.00
C THR A 96 4.54 -11.92 6.31
N ALA A 97 4.49 -13.11 6.93
CA ALA A 97 4.87 -14.37 6.28
C ALA A 97 3.93 -14.72 5.13
N GLU A 98 2.63 -14.47 5.28
CA GLU A 98 1.64 -14.64 4.21
C GLU A 98 2.02 -13.78 2.98
N PHE A 99 2.28 -12.48 3.17
CA PHE A 99 2.66 -11.59 2.07
C PHE A 99 4.00 -11.96 1.43
N ALA A 100 4.95 -12.43 2.21
CA ALA A 100 6.24 -12.91 1.72
C ALA A 100 6.13 -14.23 0.92
N GLY A 101 5.08 -15.01 1.16
CA GLY A 101 4.81 -16.27 0.49
C GLY A 101 3.89 -16.17 -0.74
N MET A 102 3.40 -14.98 -1.05
CA MET A 102 2.52 -14.77 -2.21
C MET A 102 3.27 -14.99 -3.52
N ALA A 103 2.55 -15.49 -4.52
CA ALA A 103 3.05 -15.67 -5.88
C ALA A 103 2.53 -14.57 -6.81
N GLU A 104 3.20 -14.42 -7.96
CA GLU A 104 2.71 -13.59 -9.06
C GLU A 104 1.31 -14.04 -9.49
N GLY A 105 0.41 -13.09 -9.70
CA GLY A 105 -0.99 -13.30 -10.07
C GLY A 105 -1.92 -13.55 -8.87
N GLU A 106 -1.40 -13.71 -7.66
CA GLU A 106 -2.26 -13.73 -6.48
C GLU A 106 -2.82 -12.34 -6.18
N ARG A 107 -3.96 -12.31 -5.51
CA ARG A 107 -4.67 -11.07 -5.22
C ARG A 107 -4.45 -10.66 -3.78
N ILE A 108 -4.33 -9.36 -3.55
CA ILE A 108 -4.18 -8.77 -2.22
C ILE A 108 -5.11 -7.57 -2.07
N ASP A 109 -5.67 -7.41 -0.88
CA ASP A 109 -6.50 -6.25 -0.57
C ASP A 109 -5.65 -5.11 -0.02
N VAL A 110 -5.84 -3.94 -0.61
CA VAL A 110 -5.08 -2.71 -0.33
C VAL A 110 -6.01 -1.60 0.08
N LEU A 111 -5.56 -0.78 1.01
CA LEU A 111 -6.16 0.51 1.34
C LEU A 111 -5.04 1.55 1.37
N GLY A 112 -5.06 2.50 0.48
CA GLY A 112 -4.02 3.53 0.37
C GLY A 112 -4.25 4.50 -0.80
N PRO A 113 -3.40 5.55 -0.95
CA PRO A 113 -2.33 5.93 -0.01
C PRO A 113 -2.88 6.58 1.26
N LEU A 114 -2.22 6.33 2.37
CA LEU A 114 -2.55 6.84 3.70
C LEU A 114 -1.39 7.66 4.27
N GLY A 115 -1.68 8.45 5.31
CA GLY A 115 -0.67 9.27 5.97
C GLY A 115 -0.40 10.61 5.27
N ARG A 116 0.54 11.35 5.84
CA ARG A 116 0.95 12.66 5.31
C ARG A 116 2.28 12.51 4.58
N PRO A 117 2.40 13.08 3.37
CA PRO A 117 3.66 13.07 2.65
C PRO A 117 4.70 13.98 3.30
N PHE A 118 5.97 13.80 2.93
CA PHE A 118 7.02 14.76 3.26
C PHE A 118 6.68 16.14 2.66
N SER A 119 6.95 17.17 3.43
CA SER A 119 6.87 18.54 2.94
C SER A 119 8.22 18.93 2.33
N VAL A 120 8.37 18.67 1.04
CA VAL A 120 9.58 19.02 0.28
C VAL A 120 9.39 20.41 -0.31
N LYS A 121 10.27 21.34 0.03
CA LYS A 121 10.28 22.70 -0.53
C LYS A 121 11.38 22.79 -1.58
N GLN A 122 11.01 23.09 -2.81
CA GLN A 122 11.93 23.23 -3.93
C GLN A 122 12.33 24.71 -4.16
N PRO A 123 13.54 24.99 -4.69
CA PRO A 123 14.71 24.10 -4.80
C PRO A 123 15.50 24.03 -3.50
N ALA A 124 16.07 22.86 -3.16
CA ALA A 124 16.94 22.69 -2.01
C ALA A 124 17.75 21.38 -2.16
N ASP A 125 18.89 21.32 -1.49
CA ASP A 125 19.64 20.07 -1.31
C ASP A 125 19.05 19.30 -0.14
N TYR A 126 18.80 18.01 -0.32
CA TYR A 126 18.24 17.14 0.71
C TYR A 126 19.21 16.01 1.06
N LEU A 127 19.39 15.78 2.34
CA LEU A 127 20.07 14.62 2.87
C LEU A 127 19.02 13.65 3.43
N LEU A 128 18.90 12.48 2.82
CA LEU A 128 18.04 11.41 3.30
C LEU A 128 18.81 10.49 4.23
N VAL A 129 18.34 10.35 5.47
CA VAL A 129 18.95 9.49 6.49
C VAL A 129 17.94 8.47 6.97
N GLY A 130 18.25 7.19 6.82
CA GLY A 130 17.38 6.09 7.22
C GLY A 130 18.17 4.91 7.74
N GLY A 131 17.54 4.08 8.56
CA GLY A 131 18.09 2.82 9.06
C GLY A 131 17.03 1.73 9.07
N GLY A 132 17.44 0.48 8.80
CA GLY A 132 16.55 -0.68 8.76
C GLY A 132 15.36 -0.47 7.82
N LEU A 133 14.17 -0.79 8.28
CA LEU A 133 12.92 -0.63 7.52
C LEU A 133 12.43 0.84 7.43
N GLY A 134 13.16 1.80 7.95
CA GLY A 134 12.95 3.23 7.68
C GLY A 134 13.55 3.69 6.34
N VAL A 135 14.42 2.89 5.70
CA VAL A 135 15.01 3.20 4.39
C VAL A 135 14.01 3.13 3.24
N PRO A 136 13.12 2.12 3.12
CA PRO A 136 12.23 1.97 1.98
C PRO A 136 11.42 3.23 1.60
N PRO A 137 10.77 3.96 2.52
CA PRO A 137 10.07 5.19 2.17
C PRO A 137 10.99 6.31 1.64
N LEU A 138 12.29 6.27 1.97
CA LEU A 138 13.27 7.24 1.49
C LEU A 138 13.72 6.93 0.05
N ILE A 139 13.61 5.68 -0.39
CA ILE A 139 13.86 5.29 -1.79
C ILE A 139 12.85 6.04 -2.68
N TYR A 140 11.56 6.00 -2.31
CA TYR A 140 10.52 6.72 -3.04
C TYR A 140 10.71 8.25 -2.96
N ALA A 141 11.27 8.77 -1.87
CA ALA A 141 11.57 10.20 -1.76
C ALA A 141 12.75 10.65 -2.64
N ALA A 142 13.58 9.72 -3.09
CA ALA A 142 14.74 9.97 -3.94
C ALA A 142 14.42 9.83 -5.44
N GLN A 143 13.26 9.30 -5.80
CA GLN A 143 12.72 9.27 -7.17
C GLN A 143 12.22 10.65 -7.61
#